data_336cab088790066491a40591e1afd8fc
#
_entry.id   336cab088790066491a40591e1afd8fc
#
_cell.length_a   1.000
_cell.length_b   1.000
_cell.length_c   1.000
_cell.angle_alpha   90.00
_cell.angle_beta   90.00
_cell.angle_gamma   90.00
#
_symmetry.space_group_name_H-M   'P 1'
#
loop_
_entity.id
_entity.type
_entity.pdbx_description
1 polymer ?
#
loop_
_entity_poly.entity_id
_entity_poly.type
_entity_poly.pdbx_seq_one_letter_code
_entity_poly.pdbx_strand_id
1 'polypeptide(L)'
;MEPQDSLGQRWIARGFRVLEAIMVALLAAMVAMVLGNVVLRYAFDSGIAISEEMSRYCFVWLTFIGAVVVYREHAHLGVDTLVRVLPKAGRKGCLALSDTLVLVCCAVFFWGTWKQHAINASNYAPISGLPMTLVYGIGYFTSVGIGIMVALRLWRLVSGRLSDEELRIFAGDLQDERSAHTRQGIE
;
A
#
# COMPACT_ATOMS: atom_id res chain seq x y z
N MET A 1 17.47 27.25 4.61
CA MET A 1 18.21 26.08 5.11
C MET A 1 17.48 24.86 4.57
N GLU A 2 17.99 24.26 3.49
CA GLU A 2 17.42 23.00 2.97
C GLU A 2 17.63 21.91 4.03
N PRO A 3 16.59 21.14 4.37
CA PRO A 3 16.77 19.98 5.24
C PRO A 3 17.70 19.03 4.50
N GLN A 4 18.82 18.69 5.12
CA GLN A 4 19.74 17.66 4.64
C GLN A 4 18.95 16.35 4.59
N ASP A 5 18.43 16.04 3.42
CA ASP A 5 17.87 14.72 3.13
C ASP A 5 18.94 13.69 3.39
N SER A 6 18.83 12.98 4.50
CA SER A 6 19.77 11.91 4.80
C SER A 6 19.80 10.92 3.63
N LEU A 7 20.99 10.39 3.31
CA LEU A 7 21.18 9.40 2.24
C LEU A 7 20.09 8.29 2.30
N GLY A 8 19.67 7.91 3.51
CA GLY A 8 18.59 6.96 3.74
C GLY A 8 17.23 7.39 3.18
N GLN A 9 16.85 8.68 3.30
CA GLN A 9 15.59 9.17 2.74
C GLN A 9 15.57 9.13 1.21
N ARG A 10 16.70 9.41 0.58
CA ARG A 10 16.85 9.32 -0.89
C ARG A 10 16.71 7.87 -1.40
N TRP A 11 17.28 6.90 -0.68
CA TRP A 11 17.15 5.49 -1.03
C TRP A 11 15.72 4.98 -0.85
N ILE A 12 15.06 5.35 0.23
CA ILE A 12 13.64 5.02 0.46
C ILE A 12 12.77 5.63 -0.64
N ALA A 13 12.95 6.91 -0.96
CA ALA A 13 12.20 7.59 -2.01
C ALA A 13 12.43 6.96 -3.40
N ARG A 14 13.66 6.50 -3.71
CA ARG A 14 13.93 5.75 -4.94
C ARG A 14 13.22 4.40 -4.96
N GLY A 15 13.23 3.67 -3.85
CA GLY A 15 12.54 2.39 -3.73
C GLY A 15 11.05 2.53 -4.01
N PHE A 16 10.39 3.53 -3.43
CA PHE A 16 8.96 3.77 -3.68
C PHE A 16 8.67 4.22 -5.12
N ARG A 17 9.52 5.03 -5.73
CA ARG A 17 9.42 5.38 -7.16
C ARG A 17 9.50 4.15 -8.07
N VAL A 18 10.33 3.17 -7.71
CA VAL A 18 10.40 1.88 -8.43
C VAL A 18 9.11 1.10 -8.26
N LEU A 19 8.52 1.05 -7.05
CA LEU A 19 7.23 0.40 -6.82
C LEU A 19 6.11 1.05 -7.63
N GLU A 20 6.05 2.38 -7.67
CA GLU A 20 5.10 3.15 -8.50
C GLU A 20 5.27 2.82 -9.99
N ALA A 21 6.51 2.78 -10.49
CA ALA A 21 6.78 2.40 -11.88
C ALA A 21 6.35 0.95 -12.18
N ILE A 22 6.57 0.02 -11.24
CA ILE A 22 6.09 -1.37 -11.35
C ILE A 22 4.56 -1.41 -11.40
N MET A 23 3.88 -0.63 -10.57
CA MET A 23 2.41 -0.55 -10.58
C MET A 23 1.87 -0.06 -11.93
N VAL A 24 2.47 1.00 -12.50
CA VAL A 24 2.10 1.52 -13.81
C VAL A 24 2.33 0.45 -14.90
N ALA A 25 3.47 -0.25 -14.85
CA ALA A 25 3.78 -1.32 -15.80
C ALA A 25 2.80 -2.49 -15.68
N LEU A 26 2.47 -2.93 -14.47
CA LEU A 26 1.49 -3.99 -14.22
C LEU A 26 0.09 -3.60 -14.72
N LEU A 27 -0.34 -2.37 -14.46
CA LEU A 27 -1.61 -1.85 -14.95
C LEU A 27 -1.65 -1.80 -16.49
N ALA A 28 -0.60 -1.27 -17.10
CA ALA A 28 -0.49 -1.22 -18.57
C ALA A 28 -0.51 -2.62 -19.20
N ALA A 29 0.24 -3.56 -18.62
CA ALA A 29 0.24 -4.97 -19.06
C ALA A 29 -1.13 -5.61 -18.91
N MET A 30 -1.81 -5.40 -17.78
CA MET A 30 -3.15 -5.92 -17.53
C MET A 30 -4.15 -5.38 -18.56
N VAL A 31 -4.16 -4.07 -18.81
CA VAL A 31 -5.03 -3.43 -19.79
C VAL A 31 -4.74 -3.96 -21.20
N ALA A 32 -3.48 -4.07 -21.59
CA ALA A 32 -3.08 -4.60 -22.90
C ALA A 32 -3.52 -6.06 -23.08
N MET A 33 -3.35 -6.89 -22.06
CA MET A 33 -3.77 -8.30 -22.10
C MET A 33 -5.30 -8.44 -22.18
N VAL A 34 -6.04 -7.69 -21.38
CA VAL A 34 -7.51 -7.74 -21.38
C VAL A 34 -8.07 -7.20 -22.70
N LEU A 35 -7.63 -6.01 -23.15
CA LEU A 35 -8.07 -5.43 -24.42
C LEU A 35 -7.68 -6.32 -25.59
N GLY A 36 -6.44 -6.81 -25.62
CA GLY A 36 -5.99 -7.72 -26.68
C GLY A 36 -6.84 -8.99 -26.77
N ASN A 37 -7.16 -9.58 -25.61
CA ASN A 37 -8.02 -10.76 -25.57
C ASN A 37 -9.45 -10.46 -26.03
N VAL A 38 -10.00 -9.31 -25.66
CA VAL A 38 -11.32 -8.87 -26.12
C VAL A 38 -11.34 -8.68 -27.64
N VAL A 39 -10.34 -7.98 -28.20
CA VAL A 39 -10.23 -7.77 -29.66
C VAL A 39 -10.11 -9.10 -30.40
N LEU A 40 -9.24 -10.01 -29.94
CA LEU A 40 -9.06 -11.33 -30.54
C LEU A 40 -10.35 -12.14 -30.50
N ARG A 41 -11.09 -12.08 -29.41
CA ARG A 41 -12.34 -12.83 -29.24
C ARG A 41 -13.46 -12.32 -30.16
N TYR A 42 -13.59 -10.99 -30.30
CA TYR A 42 -14.68 -10.42 -31.11
C TYR A 42 -14.34 -10.25 -32.59
N ALA A 43 -13.05 -10.00 -32.93
CA ALA A 43 -12.65 -9.82 -34.32
C ALA A 43 -12.22 -11.12 -35.01
N PHE A 44 -11.70 -12.10 -34.25
CA PHE A 44 -11.11 -13.32 -34.78
C PHE A 44 -11.72 -14.61 -34.21
N ASP A 45 -12.76 -14.50 -33.40
CA ASP A 45 -13.40 -15.61 -32.70
C ASP A 45 -12.42 -16.53 -31.94
N SER A 46 -11.31 -15.94 -31.46
CA SER A 46 -10.20 -16.61 -30.80
C SER A 46 -9.82 -15.88 -29.51
N GLY A 47 -9.94 -16.56 -28.35
CA GLY A 47 -9.54 -16.04 -27.07
C GLY A 47 -8.22 -16.66 -26.58
N ILE A 48 -7.38 -15.87 -25.91
CA ILE A 48 -6.14 -16.33 -25.28
C ILE A 48 -6.38 -16.53 -23.78
N ALA A 49 -6.67 -17.79 -23.38
CA ALA A 49 -6.97 -18.12 -21.98
C ALA A 49 -5.83 -17.77 -21.01
N ILE A 50 -4.56 -17.86 -21.43
CA ILE A 50 -3.40 -17.44 -20.62
C ILE A 50 -3.41 -15.94 -20.32
N SER A 51 -3.97 -15.12 -21.22
CA SER A 51 -4.09 -13.67 -21.03
C SER A 51 -5.05 -13.32 -19.88
N GLU A 52 -6.14 -14.07 -19.75
CA GLU A 52 -7.10 -13.90 -18.64
C GLU A 52 -6.48 -14.29 -17.30
N GLU A 53 -5.69 -15.36 -17.26
CA GLU A 53 -5.02 -15.82 -16.06
C GLU A 53 -3.91 -14.85 -15.62
N MET A 54 -3.08 -14.40 -16.56
CA MET A 54 -1.99 -13.45 -16.28
C MET A 54 -2.49 -12.09 -15.85
N SER A 55 -3.56 -11.56 -16.46
CA SER A 55 -4.14 -10.28 -16.06
C SER A 55 -4.65 -10.32 -14.62
N ARG A 56 -5.20 -11.43 -14.16
CA ARG A 56 -5.61 -11.65 -12.77
C ARG A 56 -4.42 -11.64 -11.81
N TYR A 57 -3.29 -12.22 -12.19
CA TYR A 57 -2.08 -12.21 -11.38
C TYR A 57 -1.46 -10.83 -11.30
N CYS A 58 -1.43 -10.09 -12.41
CA CYS A 58 -1.03 -8.68 -12.42
C CYS A 58 -1.91 -7.84 -11.49
N PHE A 59 -3.22 -8.08 -11.47
CA PHE A 59 -4.15 -7.39 -10.58
C PHE A 59 -3.84 -7.67 -9.10
N VAL A 60 -3.58 -8.93 -8.74
CA VAL A 60 -3.20 -9.30 -7.37
C VAL A 60 -1.91 -8.55 -6.95
N TRP A 61 -0.89 -8.58 -7.78
CA TRP A 61 0.38 -7.89 -7.49
C TRP A 61 0.20 -6.38 -7.40
N LEU A 62 -0.56 -5.79 -8.33
CA LEU A 62 -0.89 -4.36 -8.32
C LEU A 62 -1.57 -3.95 -7.01
N THR A 63 -2.54 -4.73 -6.55
CA THR A 63 -3.29 -4.45 -5.32
C THR A 63 -2.39 -4.51 -4.08
N PHE A 64 -1.56 -5.53 -3.97
CA PHE A 64 -0.69 -5.71 -2.81
C PHE A 64 0.47 -4.71 -2.75
N ILE A 65 1.10 -4.41 -3.89
CA ILE A 65 2.12 -3.35 -3.98
C ILE A 65 1.48 -1.99 -3.70
N GLY A 66 0.31 -1.74 -4.31
CA GLY A 66 -0.44 -0.51 -4.12
C GLY A 66 -0.81 -0.27 -2.66
N ALA A 67 -1.20 -1.30 -1.92
CA ALA A 67 -1.48 -1.18 -0.50
C ALA A 67 -0.28 -0.64 0.30
N VAL A 68 0.94 -1.09 -0.02
CA VAL A 68 2.17 -0.60 0.64
C VAL A 68 2.46 0.86 0.28
N VAL A 69 2.31 1.23 -1.00
CA VAL A 69 2.55 2.60 -1.47
C VAL A 69 1.52 3.56 -0.88
N VAL A 70 0.24 3.21 -0.98
CA VAL A 70 -0.87 4.02 -0.43
C VAL A 70 -0.76 4.15 1.09
N TYR A 71 -0.38 3.08 1.80
CA TYR A 71 -0.17 3.15 3.23
C TYR A 71 0.90 4.18 3.60
N ARG A 72 2.00 4.26 2.84
CA ARG A 72 3.04 5.28 3.06
C ARG A 72 2.52 6.70 2.82
N GLU A 73 1.78 6.91 1.73
CA GLU A 73 1.28 8.24 1.35
C GLU A 73 0.16 8.71 2.26
N HIS A 74 -0.73 7.78 2.65
CA HIS A 74 -1.95 8.07 3.42
C HIS A 74 -1.88 7.54 4.86
N ALA A 75 -0.68 7.18 5.36
CA ALA A 75 -0.50 6.72 6.74
C ALA A 75 -0.97 7.74 7.80
N HIS A 76 -1.26 8.96 7.35
CA HIS A 76 -1.71 10.07 8.17
C HIS A 76 -3.20 10.41 8.00
N LEU A 77 -3.91 9.73 7.07
CA LEU A 77 -5.35 9.88 6.92
C LEU A 77 -6.07 9.04 7.99
N GLY A 78 -6.16 9.60 9.17
CA GLY A 78 -6.98 9.08 10.25
C GLY A 78 -8.46 9.50 10.10
N VAL A 79 -9.25 9.17 11.10
CA VAL A 79 -10.65 9.64 11.22
C VAL A 79 -10.59 11.10 11.66
N ASP A 80 -10.29 12.00 10.73
CA ASP A 80 -9.97 13.42 10.96
C ASP A 80 -11.00 14.12 11.83
N THR A 81 -12.28 13.91 11.56
CA THR A 81 -13.37 14.60 12.23
C THR A 81 -13.45 14.27 13.72
N LEU A 82 -13.23 13.02 14.11
CA LEU A 82 -13.27 12.59 15.51
C LEU A 82 -12.00 12.98 16.25
N VAL A 83 -10.88 12.83 15.60
CA VAL A 83 -9.54 13.09 16.20
C VAL A 83 -9.33 14.59 16.44
N ARG A 84 -9.92 15.47 15.61
CA ARG A 84 -9.85 16.94 15.78
C ARG A 84 -10.46 17.43 17.09
N VAL A 85 -11.53 16.80 17.55
CA VAL A 85 -12.24 17.17 18.78
C VAL A 85 -11.51 16.69 20.04
N LEU A 86 -10.61 15.71 19.92
CA LEU A 86 -9.90 15.15 21.06
C LEU A 86 -8.70 16.01 21.51
N PRO A 87 -8.43 16.05 22.83
CA PRO A 87 -7.20 16.65 23.37
C PRO A 87 -5.97 15.84 22.88
N LYS A 88 -4.76 16.47 22.94
CA LYS A 88 -3.51 15.85 22.46
C LYS A 88 -3.27 14.43 22.97
N ALA A 89 -3.61 14.14 24.23
CA ALA A 89 -3.51 12.81 24.81
C ALA A 89 -4.47 11.81 24.15
N GLY A 90 -5.70 12.22 23.85
CA GLY A 90 -6.70 11.40 23.13
C GLY A 90 -6.27 11.10 21.70
N ARG A 91 -5.69 12.09 20.98
CA ARG A 91 -5.14 11.90 19.64
C ARG A 91 -4.03 10.83 19.62
N LYS A 92 -3.11 10.87 20.60
CA LYS A 92 -2.06 9.86 20.77
C LYS A 92 -2.65 8.46 21.05
N GLY A 93 -3.67 8.40 21.89
CA GLY A 93 -4.37 7.14 22.19
C GLY A 93 -5.05 6.52 20.97
N CYS A 94 -5.77 7.32 20.18
CA CYS A 94 -6.40 6.88 18.94
C CYS A 94 -5.36 6.40 17.91
N LEU A 95 -4.24 7.12 17.76
CA LEU A 95 -3.15 6.72 16.88
C LEU A 95 -2.53 5.40 17.33
N ALA A 96 -2.26 5.23 18.63
CA ALA A 96 -1.73 3.99 19.18
C ALA A 96 -2.66 2.81 18.96
N LEU A 97 -3.97 3.00 19.18
CA LEU A 97 -4.98 1.97 18.96
C LEU A 97 -5.06 1.58 17.49
N SER A 98 -5.12 2.56 16.59
CA SER A 98 -5.16 2.32 15.14
C SER A 98 -3.92 1.54 14.68
N ASP A 99 -2.72 1.99 15.07
CA ASP A 99 -1.47 1.33 14.71
C ASP A 99 -1.37 -0.08 15.28
N THR A 100 -1.84 -0.28 16.51
CA THR A 100 -1.87 -1.63 17.12
C THR A 100 -2.79 -2.57 16.34
N LEU A 101 -3.99 -2.10 15.95
CA LEU A 101 -4.92 -2.89 15.16
C LEU A 101 -4.33 -3.25 13.79
N VAL A 102 -3.71 -2.29 13.10
CA VAL A 102 -3.05 -2.55 11.81
C VAL A 102 -1.92 -3.54 11.97
N LEU A 103 -1.12 -3.43 13.03
CA LEU A 103 -0.02 -4.37 13.30
C LEU A 103 -0.53 -5.78 13.55
N VAL A 104 -1.61 -5.93 14.32
CA VAL A 104 -2.28 -7.23 14.54
C VAL A 104 -2.79 -7.80 13.22
N CYS A 105 -3.44 -7.00 12.37
CA CYS A 105 -3.88 -7.42 11.05
C CYS A 105 -2.72 -7.89 10.18
N CYS A 106 -1.60 -7.16 10.16
CA CYS A 106 -0.39 -7.55 9.43
C CYS A 106 0.19 -8.88 9.95
N ALA A 107 0.21 -9.09 11.27
CA ALA A 107 0.69 -10.34 11.88
C ALA A 107 -0.21 -11.53 11.51
N VAL A 108 -1.53 -11.37 11.60
CA VAL A 108 -2.50 -12.40 11.20
C VAL A 108 -2.40 -12.70 9.71
N PHE A 109 -2.26 -11.66 8.88
CA PHE A 109 -2.12 -11.82 7.44
C PHE A 109 -0.81 -12.53 7.07
N PHE A 110 0.31 -12.18 7.72
CA PHE A 110 1.58 -12.88 7.56
C PHE A 110 1.47 -14.35 7.94
N TRP A 111 0.86 -14.63 9.10
CA TRP A 111 0.63 -16.00 9.57
C TRP A 111 -0.26 -16.80 8.61
N GLY A 112 -1.33 -16.19 8.09
CA GLY A 112 -2.20 -16.80 7.08
C GLY A 112 -1.44 -17.15 5.81
N THR A 113 -0.65 -16.21 5.29
CA THR A 113 0.20 -16.41 4.11
C THR A 113 1.22 -17.53 4.33
N TRP A 114 1.79 -17.60 5.54
CA TRP A 114 2.73 -18.67 5.92
C TRP A 114 2.06 -20.05 5.92
N LYS A 115 0.89 -20.19 6.55
CA LYS A 115 0.15 -21.45 6.55
C LYS A 115 -0.26 -21.89 5.14
N GLN A 116 -0.63 -20.94 4.30
CA GLN A 116 -1.03 -21.19 2.91
C GLN A 116 0.16 -21.52 2.00
N HIS A 117 1.39 -21.19 2.41
CA HIS A 117 2.58 -21.36 1.59
C HIS A 117 2.78 -22.79 1.09
N ALA A 118 2.66 -23.80 1.97
CA ALA A 118 2.85 -25.20 1.63
C ALA A 118 1.80 -25.68 0.60
N ILE A 119 0.55 -25.23 0.73
CA ILE A 119 -0.54 -25.55 -0.18
C ILE A 119 -0.30 -24.89 -1.53
N ASN A 120 0.08 -23.61 -1.54
CA ASN A 120 0.36 -22.87 -2.76
C ASN A 120 1.60 -23.38 -3.51
N ALA A 121 2.57 -23.96 -2.79
CA ALA A 121 3.76 -24.54 -3.41
C ALA A 121 3.46 -25.83 -4.19
N SER A 122 2.44 -26.58 -3.79
CA SER A 122 1.99 -27.79 -4.49
C SER A 122 0.94 -27.53 -5.57
N ASN A 123 0.34 -26.34 -5.57
CA ASN A 123 -0.69 -25.95 -6.53
C ASN A 123 -0.08 -25.13 -7.68
N TYR A 124 -0.45 -25.50 -8.89
CA TYR A 124 -0.04 -24.84 -10.12
C TYR A 124 -1.25 -24.21 -10.82
N ALA A 125 -1.01 -23.10 -11.47
CA ALA A 125 -2.01 -22.44 -12.28
C ALA A 125 -2.46 -23.35 -13.43
N PRO A 126 -3.75 -23.48 -13.71
CA PRO A 126 -4.28 -24.47 -14.63
C PRO A 126 -3.89 -24.24 -16.09
N ILE A 127 -3.58 -23.01 -16.48
CA ILE A 127 -3.29 -22.65 -17.88
C ILE A 127 -1.81 -22.34 -18.05
N SER A 128 -1.23 -21.50 -17.17
CA SER A 128 0.17 -21.07 -17.27
C SER A 128 1.15 -22.03 -16.62
N GLY A 129 0.70 -22.92 -15.73
CA GLY A 129 1.58 -23.81 -14.95
C GLY A 129 2.43 -23.11 -13.91
N LEU A 130 2.17 -21.83 -13.62
CA LEU A 130 2.92 -21.09 -12.61
C LEU A 130 2.57 -21.57 -11.20
N PRO A 131 3.56 -21.69 -10.29
CA PRO A 131 3.28 -22.05 -8.90
C PRO A 131 2.49 -20.92 -8.23
N MET A 132 1.41 -21.27 -7.53
CA MET A 132 0.56 -20.31 -6.85
C MET A 132 1.28 -19.53 -5.74
N THR A 133 2.38 -20.07 -5.23
CA THR A 133 3.28 -19.38 -4.30
C THR A 133 3.81 -18.07 -4.88
N LEU A 134 4.11 -18.04 -6.17
CA LEU A 134 4.60 -16.82 -6.83
C LEU A 134 3.52 -15.76 -6.89
N VAL A 135 2.26 -16.16 -7.12
CA VAL A 135 1.12 -15.25 -7.20
C VAL A 135 0.78 -14.66 -5.83
N TYR A 136 0.65 -15.50 -4.81
CA TYR A 136 0.22 -15.08 -3.47
C TYR A 136 1.39 -14.73 -2.52
N GLY A 137 2.63 -15.05 -2.90
CA GLY A 137 3.82 -14.71 -2.14
C GLY A 137 4.04 -13.20 -1.95
N ILE A 138 3.43 -12.37 -2.80
CA ILE A 138 3.44 -10.90 -2.62
C ILE A 138 2.82 -10.48 -1.29
N GLY A 139 1.98 -11.31 -0.66
CA GLY A 139 1.41 -11.08 0.65
C GLY A 139 2.48 -10.94 1.76
N TYR A 140 3.62 -11.64 1.64
CA TYR A 140 4.74 -11.46 2.56
C TYR A 140 5.33 -10.05 2.46
N PHE A 141 5.53 -9.58 1.23
CA PHE A 141 6.04 -8.23 0.98
C PHE A 141 5.12 -7.17 1.59
N THR A 142 3.82 -7.31 1.41
CA THR A 142 2.84 -6.35 1.92
C THR A 142 2.75 -6.37 3.44
N SER A 143 2.64 -7.54 4.07
CA SER A 143 2.55 -7.66 5.52
C SER A 143 3.80 -7.17 6.23
N VAL A 144 4.98 -7.48 5.70
CA VAL A 144 6.26 -7.02 6.25
C VAL A 144 6.46 -5.52 5.99
N GLY A 145 6.16 -5.05 4.78
CA GLY A 145 6.31 -3.64 4.41
C GLY A 145 5.44 -2.71 5.27
N ILE A 146 4.15 -2.99 5.37
CA ILE A 146 3.23 -2.21 6.23
C ILE A 146 3.58 -2.42 7.70
N GLY A 147 3.84 -3.67 8.12
CA GLY A 147 4.17 -4.00 9.50
C GLY A 147 5.39 -3.25 10.02
N ILE A 148 6.46 -3.13 9.24
CA ILE A 148 7.66 -2.36 9.61
C ILE A 148 7.31 -0.87 9.75
N MET A 149 6.58 -0.29 8.80
CA MET A 149 6.21 1.13 8.85
C MET A 149 5.37 1.44 10.08
N VAL A 150 4.39 0.59 10.40
CA VAL A 150 3.54 0.73 11.58
C VAL A 150 4.33 0.55 12.87
N ALA A 151 5.15 -0.49 12.96
CA ALA A 151 5.96 -0.76 14.14
C ALA A 151 6.94 0.37 14.46
N LEU A 152 7.57 0.95 13.44
CA LEU A 152 8.47 2.10 13.61
C LEU A 152 7.70 3.36 14.08
N ARG A 153 6.48 3.58 13.58
CA ARG A 153 5.63 4.70 14.01
C ARG A 153 5.17 4.51 15.45
N LEU A 154 4.69 3.33 15.78
CA LEU A 154 4.26 2.98 17.13
C LEU A 154 5.41 3.09 18.14
N TRP A 155 6.59 2.63 17.78
CA TRP A 155 7.77 2.78 18.62
C TRP A 155 8.13 4.26 18.87
N ARG A 156 8.09 5.11 17.84
CA ARG A 156 8.30 6.55 18.00
C ARG A 156 7.25 7.19 18.90
N LEU A 157 6.00 6.74 18.80
CA LEU A 157 4.91 7.19 19.65
C LEU A 157 5.17 6.85 21.13
N VAL A 158 5.51 5.59 21.42
CA VAL A 158 5.77 5.08 22.79
C VAL A 158 7.04 5.70 23.37
N SER A 159 8.07 5.91 22.55
CA SER A 159 9.33 6.56 22.97
C SER A 159 9.21 8.08 23.15
N GLY A 160 8.03 8.66 22.95
CA GLY A 160 7.79 10.11 23.11
C GLY A 160 8.50 10.97 22.05
N ARG A 161 9.03 10.36 20.99
CA ARG A 161 9.76 11.03 19.90
C ARG A 161 8.87 11.43 18.73
N LEU A 162 7.55 11.27 18.88
CA LEU A 162 6.60 11.68 17.87
C LEU A 162 6.54 13.21 17.81
N SER A 163 6.75 13.78 16.63
CA SER A 163 6.65 15.22 16.41
C SER A 163 5.21 15.70 16.56
N ASP A 164 5.00 16.90 17.12
CA ASP A 164 3.68 17.55 17.13
C ASP A 164 3.15 17.78 15.71
N GLU A 165 4.04 17.88 14.73
CA GLU A 165 3.70 17.99 13.32
C GLU A 165 3.09 16.67 12.76
N GLU A 166 3.64 15.53 13.14
CA GLU A 166 3.07 14.21 12.77
C GLU A 166 1.66 14.01 13.37
N LEU A 167 1.42 14.52 14.59
CA LEU A 167 0.09 14.50 15.21
C LEU A 167 -0.90 15.45 14.52
N ARG A 168 -0.44 16.60 14.05
CA ARG A 168 -1.27 17.55 13.27
C ARG A 168 -1.61 17.00 11.89
N ILE A 169 -0.66 16.32 11.23
CA ILE A 169 -0.91 15.64 9.97
C ILE A 169 -1.96 14.52 10.17
N PHE A 170 -1.84 13.73 11.23
CA PHE A 170 -2.81 12.69 11.57
C PHE A 170 -4.20 13.25 11.88
N ALA A 171 -4.29 14.45 12.44
CA ALA A 171 -5.55 15.15 12.68
C ALA A 171 -6.10 15.88 11.44
N GLY A 172 -5.42 15.84 10.28
CA GLY A 172 -5.84 16.51 9.05
C GLY A 172 -5.68 18.03 9.06
N ASP A 173 -5.09 18.61 10.11
CA ASP A 173 -4.98 20.07 10.30
C ASP A 173 -4.21 20.75 9.14
N LEU A 174 -3.20 20.09 8.56
CA LEU A 174 -2.39 20.64 7.46
C LEU A 174 -3.06 20.60 6.08
N GLN A 175 -4.06 19.74 5.88
CA GLN A 175 -4.80 19.70 4.62
C GLN A 175 -5.74 20.89 4.50
N ASP A 176 -6.34 21.32 5.60
CA ASP A 176 -7.21 22.49 5.63
C ASP A 176 -6.42 23.79 5.38
N GLU A 177 -5.21 23.91 5.94
CA GLU A 177 -4.34 25.06 5.66
C GLU A 177 -3.97 25.14 4.16
N ARG A 178 -3.65 24.02 3.53
CA ARG A 178 -3.35 23.97 2.08
C ARG A 178 -4.60 24.31 1.23
N SER A 179 -5.75 23.76 1.57
CA SER A 179 -7.00 24.03 0.85
C SER A 179 -7.47 25.48 1.03
N ALA A 180 -7.25 26.09 2.20
CA ALA A 180 -7.53 27.50 2.47
C ALA A 180 -6.61 28.43 1.65
N HIS A 181 -5.29 28.13 1.60
CA HIS A 181 -4.36 28.90 0.77
C HIS A 181 -4.64 28.79 -0.73
N THR A 182 -5.08 27.64 -1.21
CA THR A 182 -5.45 27.46 -2.62
C THR A 182 -6.71 28.25 -2.98
N ARG A 183 -7.68 28.38 -2.06
CA ARG A 183 -8.88 29.19 -2.27
C ARG A 183 -8.61 30.69 -2.27
N GLN A 184 -7.70 31.17 -1.41
CA GLN A 184 -7.30 32.57 -1.34
C GLN A 184 -6.41 33.02 -2.52
N GLY A 185 -5.76 32.10 -3.22
CA GLY A 185 -4.95 32.40 -4.39
C GLY A 185 -5.73 32.41 -5.73
N ILE A 186 -7.03 32.13 -5.68
CA ILE A 186 -7.91 32.10 -6.87
C ILE A 186 -8.87 33.32 -6.89
N GLU A 187 -8.94 34.10 -5.78
CA GLU A 187 -9.61 35.41 -5.74
C GLU A 187 -8.62 36.54 -6.08
#